data_3ceaaebfc2dc1f033a5c31adc7cd3ebc
#
_entry.id   3ceaaebfc2dc1f033a5c31adc7cd3ebc
#
_cell.length_a   1.000
_cell.length_b   1.000
_cell.length_c   1.000
_cell.angle_alpha   90.00
_cell.angle_beta   90.00
_cell.angle_gamma   90.00
#
_symmetry.space_group_name_H-M   'P 1'
#
loop_
_entity.id
_entity.type
_entity.pdbx_description
1 polymer ?
#
loop_
_entity_poly.entity_id
_entity_poly.type
_entity_poly.pdbx_seq_one_letter_code
_entity_poly.pdbx_strand_id
1 'polypeptide(L)'
;MSEKVKIFIELTRLNKPIGFMLLFWPCVWGLTISYDFSLSLNTYFIYAFLFFSGSVLMRSAGCIVNDISDRKIDKLVERTKNRPIASEKISVFNAAIYAAILCLIAFLVLINFNKFTIYMALISMPLAFTYPLMKRFTYWPQLFLGITFNYGLVLAWISIQNEVSIIPIIFYLGATFWTLGYDTIYGYQDINDDEIIGVKSTSIKFKNNPKKFISFCYIIFLISLFLVGYKMNFNYLYYFALIVPLTHLLIFQSLKLKTESGNDCLAKFKSNNLLGLIILIILLVGKLT
;
A
#
# COMPACT_ATOMS: atom_id res chain seq x y z
N MET A 1 30.35 3.51 0.14
CA MET A 1 29.33 2.50 -0.27
C MET A 1 29.64 2.11 -1.70
N SER A 2 29.74 0.81 -2.02
CA SER A 2 30.05 0.38 -3.38
C SER A 2 28.93 0.78 -4.35
N GLU A 3 29.27 0.99 -5.63
CA GLU A 3 28.28 1.35 -6.67
C GLU A 3 27.15 0.32 -6.79
N LYS A 4 27.48 -0.97 -6.68
CA LYS A 4 26.49 -2.06 -6.70
C LYS A 4 25.46 -1.95 -5.59
N VAL A 5 25.90 -1.59 -4.35
CA VAL A 5 24.99 -1.40 -3.21
C VAL A 5 24.11 -0.18 -3.42
N LYS A 6 24.63 0.91 -4.00
CA LYS A 6 23.85 2.09 -4.35
C LYS A 6 22.76 1.77 -5.37
N ILE A 7 23.11 1.06 -6.45
CA ILE A 7 22.15 0.60 -7.47
C ILE A 7 21.08 -0.29 -6.83
N PHE A 8 21.44 -1.22 -5.95
CA PHE A 8 20.49 -2.09 -5.26
C PHE A 8 19.51 -1.30 -4.40
N ILE A 9 19.98 -0.33 -3.61
CA ILE A 9 19.11 0.52 -2.77
C ILE A 9 18.17 1.37 -3.62
N GLU A 10 18.65 1.92 -4.74
CA GLU A 10 17.83 2.69 -5.68
C GLU A 10 16.76 1.80 -6.34
N LEU A 11 17.13 0.60 -6.77
CA LEU A 11 16.27 -0.36 -7.43
C LEU A 11 15.15 -0.86 -6.52
N THR A 12 15.48 -1.19 -5.27
CA THR A 12 14.55 -1.67 -4.24
C THR A 12 13.77 -0.55 -3.56
N ARG A 13 14.20 0.70 -3.72
CA ARG A 13 13.65 1.89 -3.06
C ARG A 13 13.68 1.81 -1.53
N LEU A 14 14.65 1.09 -0.95
CA LEU A 14 14.83 0.99 0.50
C LEU A 14 15.09 2.35 1.16
N ASN A 15 15.65 3.30 0.41
CA ASN A 15 15.83 4.69 0.83
C ASN A 15 14.53 5.52 0.84
N LYS A 16 13.38 4.92 0.44
CA LYS A 16 12.07 5.57 0.41
C LYS A 16 11.05 4.74 1.21
N PRO A 17 11.11 4.80 2.56
CA PRO A 17 10.34 3.90 3.44
C PRO A 17 8.83 3.99 3.26
N ILE A 18 8.31 5.10 2.74
CA ILE A 18 6.87 5.28 2.52
C ILE A 18 6.24 4.10 1.75
N GLY A 19 6.95 3.54 0.75
CA GLY A 19 6.39 2.49 -0.10
C GLY A 19 6.12 1.18 0.64
N PHE A 20 7.06 0.68 1.46
CA PHE A 20 6.86 -0.52 2.23
C PHE A 20 6.03 -0.29 3.50
N MET A 21 6.05 0.93 4.06
CA MET A 21 5.18 1.29 5.17
C MET A 21 3.71 1.29 4.77
N LEU A 22 3.36 1.83 3.60
CA LEU A 22 1.98 1.80 3.08
C LEU A 22 1.48 0.38 2.79
N LEU A 23 2.39 -0.56 2.51
CA LEU A 23 2.07 -1.99 2.41
C LEU A 23 1.94 -2.65 3.79
N PHE A 24 2.73 -2.22 4.78
CA PHE A 24 2.76 -2.77 6.12
C PHE A 24 1.56 -2.36 6.98
N TRP A 25 1.08 -1.09 6.87
CA TRP A 25 -0.01 -0.60 7.72
C TRP A 25 -1.26 -1.47 7.67
N PRO A 26 -1.79 -1.87 6.50
CA PRO A 26 -2.93 -2.78 6.43
C PRO A 26 -2.67 -4.13 7.13
N CYS A 27 -1.44 -4.67 7.04
CA CYS A 27 -1.09 -5.91 7.72
C CYS A 27 -1.21 -5.75 9.25
N VAL A 28 -0.61 -4.72 9.82
CA VAL A 28 -0.65 -4.53 11.27
C VAL A 28 -2.04 -4.13 11.76
N TRP A 29 -2.86 -3.45 10.95
CA TRP A 29 -4.26 -3.20 11.28
C TRP A 29 -5.06 -4.51 11.34
N GLY A 30 -4.92 -5.37 10.33
CA GLY A 30 -5.55 -6.69 10.30
C GLY A 30 -5.10 -7.56 11.48
N LEU A 31 -3.81 -7.54 11.80
CA LEU A 31 -3.23 -8.21 12.96
C LEU A 31 -3.85 -7.69 14.27
N THR A 32 -3.95 -6.36 14.44
CA THR A 32 -4.47 -5.74 15.67
C THR A 32 -5.92 -6.11 15.90
N ILE A 33 -6.78 -6.05 14.88
CA ILE A 33 -8.21 -6.38 15.06
C ILE A 33 -8.45 -7.88 15.28
N SER A 34 -7.57 -8.76 14.78
CA SER A 34 -7.69 -10.21 14.94
C SER A 34 -7.07 -10.72 16.24
N TYR A 35 -6.09 -10.00 16.82
CA TYR A 35 -5.32 -10.49 17.96
C TYR A 35 -6.09 -10.37 19.28
N ASP A 36 -5.97 -11.37 20.13
CA ASP A 36 -6.44 -11.33 21.51
C ASP A 36 -5.29 -10.89 22.44
N PHE A 37 -5.37 -9.65 22.94
CA PHE A 37 -4.36 -9.05 23.80
C PHE A 37 -4.31 -9.60 25.23
N SER A 38 -5.21 -10.54 25.60
CA SER A 38 -5.07 -11.34 26.82
C SER A 38 -3.95 -12.38 26.70
N LEU A 39 -3.53 -12.67 25.45
CA LEU A 39 -2.43 -13.57 25.14
C LEU A 39 -1.07 -12.85 25.20
N SER A 40 0.01 -13.60 24.91
CA SER A 40 1.38 -13.09 24.97
C SER A 40 1.64 -11.97 23.95
N LEU A 41 2.03 -10.79 24.41
CA LEU A 41 2.46 -9.67 23.56
C LEU A 41 3.63 -10.05 22.65
N ASN A 42 4.51 -10.97 23.08
CA ASN A 42 5.63 -11.43 22.24
C ASN A 42 5.13 -12.04 20.94
N THR A 43 4.05 -12.82 20.97
CA THR A 43 3.44 -13.39 19.75
C THR A 43 2.96 -12.30 18.80
N TYR A 44 2.27 -11.26 19.30
CA TYR A 44 1.87 -10.11 18.51
C TYR A 44 3.05 -9.44 17.80
N PHE A 45 4.14 -9.16 18.54
CA PHE A 45 5.34 -8.52 17.96
C PHE A 45 6.07 -9.43 16.98
N ILE A 46 6.10 -10.75 17.18
CA ILE A 46 6.66 -11.70 16.21
C ILE A 46 5.89 -11.62 14.89
N TYR A 47 4.54 -11.70 14.93
CA TYR A 47 3.73 -11.59 13.73
C TYR A 47 3.85 -10.21 13.06
N ALA A 48 3.88 -9.12 13.84
CA ALA A 48 4.12 -7.79 13.31
C ALA A 48 5.48 -7.69 12.60
N PHE A 49 6.53 -8.28 13.16
CA PHE A 49 7.86 -8.33 12.55
C PHE A 49 7.88 -9.17 11.26
N LEU A 50 7.19 -10.32 11.23
CA LEU A 50 7.06 -11.15 10.04
C LEU A 50 6.34 -10.39 8.91
N PHE A 51 5.22 -9.70 9.21
CA PHE A 51 4.51 -8.87 8.24
C PHE A 51 5.33 -7.66 7.79
N PHE A 52 6.08 -7.02 8.69
CA PHE A 52 6.98 -5.93 8.34
C PHE A 52 8.07 -6.41 7.37
N SER A 53 8.74 -7.52 7.69
CA SER A 53 9.79 -8.11 6.86
C SER A 53 9.24 -8.51 5.49
N GLY A 54 8.08 -9.17 5.45
CA GLY A 54 7.37 -9.49 4.21
C GLY A 54 7.04 -8.26 3.38
N SER A 55 6.57 -7.18 4.02
CA SER A 55 6.24 -5.91 3.34
C SER A 55 7.48 -5.25 2.72
N VAL A 56 8.60 -5.21 3.43
CA VAL A 56 9.87 -4.67 2.90
C VAL A 56 10.35 -5.48 1.70
N LEU A 57 10.37 -6.82 1.82
CA LEU A 57 10.86 -7.72 0.78
C LEU A 57 9.96 -7.70 -0.46
N MET A 58 8.64 -7.86 -0.29
CA MET A 58 7.70 -7.88 -1.40
C MET A 58 7.54 -6.52 -2.08
N ARG A 59 7.60 -5.42 -1.31
CA ARG A 59 7.62 -4.08 -1.91
C ARG A 59 8.88 -3.86 -2.75
N SER A 60 10.04 -4.30 -2.26
CA SER A 60 11.31 -4.22 -2.97
C SER A 60 11.29 -5.03 -4.28
N ALA A 61 10.84 -6.28 -4.23
CA ALA A 61 10.66 -7.13 -5.41
C ALA A 61 9.65 -6.50 -6.40
N GLY A 62 8.51 -6.02 -5.91
CA GLY A 62 7.49 -5.35 -6.72
C GLY A 62 8.00 -4.09 -7.42
N CYS A 63 8.86 -3.29 -6.77
CA CYS A 63 9.53 -2.15 -7.42
C CYS A 63 10.38 -2.58 -8.61
N ILE A 64 11.16 -3.64 -8.46
CA ILE A 64 12.01 -4.18 -9.53
C ILE A 64 11.16 -4.68 -10.69
N VAL A 65 10.13 -5.48 -10.43
CA VAL A 65 9.21 -6.00 -11.45
C VAL A 65 8.50 -4.86 -12.19
N ASN A 66 8.06 -3.84 -11.45
CA ASN A 66 7.46 -2.65 -12.05
C ASN A 66 8.45 -1.92 -12.97
N ASP A 67 9.69 -1.68 -12.52
CA ASP A 67 10.71 -0.99 -13.32
C ASP A 67 11.13 -1.82 -14.56
N ILE A 68 11.16 -3.15 -14.48
CA ILE A 68 11.35 -4.04 -15.64
C ILE A 68 10.22 -3.88 -16.65
N SER A 69 8.97 -3.93 -16.16
CA SER A 69 7.78 -3.79 -17.00
C SER A 69 7.71 -2.43 -17.69
N ASP A 70 8.07 -1.38 -16.93
CA ASP A 70 7.92 0.00 -17.36
C ASP A 70 9.17 0.61 -18.02
N ARG A 71 10.25 -0.15 -18.19
CA ARG A 71 11.56 0.37 -18.65
C ARG A 71 11.52 1.28 -19.87
N LYS A 72 10.59 1.01 -20.81
CA LYS A 72 10.44 1.84 -22.03
C LYS A 72 9.70 3.15 -21.73
N ILE A 73 8.70 3.11 -20.87
CA ILE A 73 7.90 4.25 -20.44
C ILE A 73 8.75 5.14 -19.54
N ASP A 74 9.45 4.56 -18.57
CA ASP A 74 10.29 5.28 -17.61
C ASP A 74 11.40 6.13 -18.28
N LYS A 75 11.88 5.73 -19.44
CA LYS A 75 12.84 6.53 -20.25
C LYS A 75 12.25 7.85 -20.76
N LEU A 76 10.93 7.93 -20.91
CA LEU A 76 10.22 9.07 -21.48
C LEU A 76 9.72 10.06 -20.42
N VAL A 77 9.64 9.63 -19.15
CA VAL A 77 9.16 10.45 -18.02
C VAL A 77 10.34 11.09 -17.30
N GLU A 78 10.32 12.41 -17.16
CA GLU A 78 11.43 13.20 -16.56
C GLU A 78 11.84 12.68 -15.16
N ARG A 79 10.86 12.36 -14.30
CA ARG A 79 11.10 11.88 -12.94
C ARG A 79 11.71 10.48 -12.87
N THR A 80 11.51 9.64 -13.90
CA THR A 80 11.85 8.20 -13.85
C THR A 80 12.97 7.80 -14.82
N LYS A 81 13.36 8.64 -15.77
CA LYS A 81 14.41 8.35 -16.78
C LYS A 81 15.76 7.93 -16.17
N ASN A 82 16.06 8.38 -14.95
CA ASN A 82 17.31 8.06 -14.25
C ASN A 82 17.24 6.79 -13.39
N ARG A 83 16.11 6.06 -13.39
CA ARG A 83 16.01 4.77 -12.68
C ARG A 83 17.03 3.77 -13.20
N PRO A 84 17.59 2.88 -12.36
CA PRO A 84 18.69 2.00 -12.75
C PRO A 84 18.44 1.15 -13.99
N ILE A 85 17.21 0.65 -14.20
CA ILE A 85 16.85 -0.17 -15.39
C ILE A 85 16.61 0.74 -16.61
N ALA A 86 15.92 1.87 -16.45
CA ALA A 86 15.65 2.81 -17.53
C ALA A 86 16.93 3.45 -18.08
N SER A 87 17.88 3.77 -17.18
CA SER A 87 19.20 4.33 -17.52
C SER A 87 20.27 3.29 -17.85
N GLU A 88 19.90 2.00 -17.92
CA GLU A 88 20.79 0.87 -18.28
C GLU A 88 21.98 0.63 -17.33
N LYS A 89 21.93 1.18 -16.10
CA LYS A 89 22.94 0.93 -15.05
C LYS A 89 22.95 -0.52 -14.57
N ILE A 90 21.86 -1.25 -14.79
CA ILE A 90 21.72 -2.68 -14.52
C ILE A 90 20.93 -3.35 -15.63
N SER A 91 21.32 -4.56 -16.02
CA SER A 91 20.59 -5.35 -17.00
C SER A 91 19.27 -5.85 -16.43
N VAL A 92 18.27 -6.05 -17.30
CA VAL A 92 16.97 -6.65 -16.93
C VAL A 92 17.16 -8.02 -16.28
N PHE A 93 18.11 -8.82 -16.77
CA PHE A 93 18.39 -10.15 -16.24
C PHE A 93 18.90 -10.09 -14.79
N ASN A 94 19.89 -9.24 -14.52
CA ASN A 94 20.41 -9.08 -13.15
C ASN A 94 19.35 -8.50 -12.19
N ALA A 95 18.52 -7.57 -12.66
CA ALA A 95 17.41 -7.05 -11.88
C ALA A 95 16.38 -8.15 -11.56
N ALA A 96 16.06 -9.02 -12.53
CA ALA A 96 15.15 -10.14 -12.31
C ALA A 96 15.71 -11.15 -11.28
N ILE A 97 17.04 -11.40 -11.28
CA ILE A 97 17.69 -12.23 -10.23
C ILE A 97 17.50 -11.60 -8.85
N TYR A 98 17.69 -10.28 -8.70
CA TYR A 98 17.44 -9.62 -7.40
C TYR A 98 15.99 -9.74 -6.97
N ALA A 99 15.03 -9.58 -7.87
CA ALA A 99 13.61 -9.77 -7.56
C ALA A 99 13.33 -11.22 -7.12
N ALA A 100 13.87 -12.21 -7.80
CA ALA A 100 13.72 -13.64 -7.46
C ALA A 100 14.31 -13.96 -6.08
N ILE A 101 15.49 -13.44 -5.74
CA ILE A 101 16.11 -13.62 -4.42
C ILE A 101 15.24 -12.99 -3.33
N LEU A 102 14.73 -11.78 -3.54
CA LEU A 102 13.84 -11.11 -2.59
C LEU A 102 12.53 -11.89 -2.38
N CYS A 103 11.94 -12.43 -3.45
CA CYS A 103 10.76 -13.29 -3.36
C CYS A 103 11.06 -14.60 -2.61
N LEU A 104 12.23 -15.20 -2.83
CA LEU A 104 12.64 -16.41 -2.10
C LEU A 104 12.77 -16.14 -0.60
N ILE A 105 13.44 -15.03 -0.22
CA ILE A 105 13.54 -14.64 1.19
C ILE A 105 12.16 -14.33 1.77
N ALA A 106 11.28 -13.65 1.02
CA ALA A 106 9.90 -13.42 1.45
C ALA A 106 9.12 -14.72 1.63
N PHE A 107 9.36 -15.74 0.81
CA PHE A 107 8.78 -17.06 0.98
C PHE A 107 9.27 -17.75 2.26
N LEU A 108 10.55 -17.61 2.62
CA LEU A 108 11.08 -18.11 3.91
C LEU A 108 10.44 -17.40 5.11
N VAL A 109 10.06 -16.14 4.99
CA VAL A 109 9.24 -15.44 5.99
C VAL A 109 7.82 -16.02 6.01
N LEU A 110 7.22 -16.25 4.85
CA LEU A 110 5.83 -16.72 4.71
C LEU A 110 5.61 -18.10 5.32
N ILE A 111 6.55 -19.03 5.22
CA ILE A 111 6.40 -20.39 5.78
C ILE A 111 6.32 -20.46 7.31
N ASN A 112 6.54 -19.33 8.01
CA ASN A 112 6.34 -19.24 9.47
C ASN A 112 4.87 -19.00 9.86
N PHE A 113 3.98 -18.81 8.89
CA PHE A 113 2.53 -18.66 9.12
C PHE A 113 1.81 -20.00 9.03
N ASN A 114 0.52 -20.03 9.42
CA ASN A 114 -0.32 -21.21 9.23
C ASN A 114 -0.54 -21.52 7.74
N LYS A 115 -0.89 -22.77 7.43
CA LYS A 115 -1.06 -23.26 6.05
C LYS A 115 -2.09 -22.45 5.25
N PHE A 116 -3.17 -22.04 5.90
CA PHE A 116 -4.21 -21.26 5.22
C PHE A 116 -3.69 -19.89 4.79
N THR A 117 -2.95 -19.19 5.64
CA THR A 117 -2.27 -17.93 5.29
C THR A 117 -1.30 -18.12 4.12
N ILE A 118 -0.49 -19.22 4.13
CA ILE A 118 0.45 -19.51 3.05
C ILE A 118 -0.30 -19.67 1.72
N TYR A 119 -1.37 -20.47 1.67
CA TYR A 119 -2.16 -20.66 0.44
C TYR A 119 -2.78 -19.36 -0.06
N MET A 120 -3.39 -18.58 0.84
CA MET A 120 -4.01 -17.31 0.48
C MET A 120 -2.97 -16.28 -0.01
N ALA A 121 -1.78 -16.25 0.58
CA ALA A 121 -0.69 -15.39 0.13
C ALA A 121 -0.21 -15.79 -1.28
N LEU A 122 -0.04 -17.08 -1.55
CA LEU A 122 0.39 -17.56 -2.88
C LEU A 122 -0.67 -17.26 -3.96
N ILE A 123 -1.96 -17.37 -3.64
CA ILE A 123 -3.07 -17.00 -4.55
C ILE A 123 -3.03 -15.52 -4.92
N SER A 124 -2.52 -14.64 -4.05
CA SER A 124 -2.40 -13.21 -4.35
C SER A 124 -1.23 -12.84 -5.28
N MET A 125 -0.25 -13.72 -5.47
CA MET A 125 0.96 -13.44 -6.25
C MET A 125 0.69 -13.04 -7.72
N PRO A 126 -0.19 -13.71 -8.49
CA PRO A 126 -0.51 -13.29 -9.85
C PRO A 126 -0.97 -11.82 -9.90
N LEU A 127 -1.79 -11.38 -8.94
CA LEU A 127 -2.26 -10.00 -8.87
C LEU A 127 -1.10 -9.03 -8.59
N ALA A 128 -0.20 -9.39 -7.66
CA ALA A 128 0.95 -8.57 -7.30
C ALA A 128 1.94 -8.36 -8.47
N PHE A 129 2.04 -9.32 -9.39
CA PHE A 129 2.94 -9.19 -10.54
C PHE A 129 2.25 -8.62 -11.79
N THR A 130 0.93 -8.64 -11.87
CA THR A 130 0.19 -8.16 -13.06
C THR A 130 -0.33 -6.73 -12.91
N TYR A 131 -0.53 -6.22 -11.67
CA TYR A 131 -1.09 -4.87 -11.48
C TYR A 131 -0.30 -3.76 -12.19
N PRO A 132 1.06 -3.80 -12.34
CA PRO A 132 1.79 -2.74 -13.04
C PRO A 132 1.40 -2.62 -14.52
N LEU A 133 0.89 -3.69 -15.12
CA LEU A 133 0.47 -3.70 -16.51
C LEU A 133 -0.87 -2.99 -16.73
N MET A 134 -1.66 -2.82 -15.68
CA MET A 134 -3.03 -2.30 -15.78
C MET A 134 -3.11 -0.90 -16.37
N LYS A 135 -2.11 -0.04 -16.19
CA LYS A 135 -2.04 1.30 -16.78
C LYS A 135 -2.02 1.31 -18.31
N ARG A 136 -1.78 0.17 -18.96
CA ARG A 136 -1.83 0.00 -20.42
C ARG A 136 -3.24 -0.28 -20.92
N PHE A 137 -4.07 -0.86 -20.08
CA PHE A 137 -5.40 -1.38 -20.47
C PHE A 137 -6.54 -0.56 -19.89
N THR A 138 -6.41 -0.07 -18.65
CA THR A 138 -7.51 0.57 -17.93
C THR A 138 -7.10 1.87 -17.25
N TYR A 139 -8.07 2.76 -17.03
CA TYR A 139 -7.89 3.97 -16.22
C TYR A 139 -7.91 3.72 -14.70
N TRP A 140 -7.91 2.45 -14.25
CA TRP A 140 -8.03 2.06 -12.85
C TRP A 140 -6.79 1.35 -12.26
N PRO A 141 -5.53 1.61 -12.70
CA PRO A 141 -4.36 0.94 -12.14
C PRO A 141 -4.23 1.16 -10.63
N GLN A 142 -4.64 2.33 -10.10
CA GLN A 142 -4.62 2.65 -8.68
C GLN A 142 -5.60 1.79 -7.87
N LEU A 143 -6.72 1.35 -8.45
CA LEU A 143 -7.63 0.39 -7.83
C LEU A 143 -6.98 -0.98 -7.71
N PHE A 144 -6.33 -1.47 -8.77
CA PHE A 144 -5.59 -2.73 -8.74
C PHE A 144 -4.43 -2.69 -7.74
N LEU A 145 -3.75 -1.54 -7.63
CA LEU A 145 -2.77 -1.32 -6.57
C LEU A 145 -3.41 -1.44 -5.18
N GLY A 146 -4.56 -0.79 -4.97
CA GLY A 146 -5.30 -0.84 -3.72
C GLY A 146 -5.70 -2.26 -3.33
N ILE A 147 -6.23 -3.04 -4.27
CA ILE A 147 -6.56 -4.45 -4.07
C ILE A 147 -5.31 -5.24 -3.66
N THR A 148 -4.18 -5.02 -4.34
CA THR A 148 -2.93 -5.74 -4.08
C THR A 148 -2.30 -5.35 -2.75
N PHE A 149 -2.17 -4.05 -2.45
CA PHE A 149 -1.47 -3.55 -1.27
C PHE A 149 -2.18 -3.86 0.04
N ASN A 150 -3.52 -3.84 0.02
CA ASN A 150 -4.29 -4.02 1.25
C ASN A 150 -4.63 -5.49 1.52
N TYR A 151 -4.28 -6.42 0.62
CA TYR A 151 -4.55 -7.84 0.80
C TYR A 151 -3.89 -8.41 2.07
N GLY A 152 -2.76 -7.82 2.47
CA GLY A 152 -2.08 -8.14 3.71
C GLY A 152 -2.93 -7.99 4.98
N LEU A 153 -3.97 -7.14 4.96
CA LEU A 153 -4.93 -7.02 6.05
C LEU A 153 -5.73 -8.32 6.26
N VAL A 154 -6.17 -8.93 5.17
CA VAL A 154 -6.92 -10.21 5.20
C VAL A 154 -5.97 -11.33 5.61
N LEU A 155 -4.73 -11.36 5.08
CA LEU A 155 -3.72 -12.34 5.47
C LEU A 155 -3.40 -12.28 6.97
N ALA A 156 -3.30 -11.07 7.53
CA ALA A 156 -3.02 -10.87 8.95
C ALA A 156 -4.17 -11.38 9.84
N TRP A 157 -5.41 -11.16 9.44
CA TRP A 157 -6.56 -11.77 10.12
C TRP A 157 -6.50 -13.30 10.07
N ILE A 158 -6.30 -13.88 8.88
CA ILE A 158 -6.25 -15.33 8.69
C ILE A 158 -5.08 -15.95 9.47
N SER A 159 -3.96 -15.24 9.60
CA SER A 159 -2.78 -15.74 10.32
C SER A 159 -3.05 -16.00 11.81
N ILE A 160 -4.01 -15.30 12.39
CA ILE A 160 -4.41 -15.43 13.80
C ILE A 160 -5.66 -16.31 13.94
N GLN A 161 -6.71 -16.01 13.17
CA GLN A 161 -8.03 -16.63 13.32
C GLN A 161 -8.18 -17.95 12.56
N ASN A 162 -7.28 -18.21 11.58
CA ASN A 162 -7.32 -19.37 10.67
C ASN A 162 -8.64 -19.51 9.88
N GLU A 163 -9.38 -18.42 9.73
CA GLU A 163 -10.65 -18.35 8.98
C GLU A 163 -10.82 -16.98 8.32
N VAL A 164 -11.75 -16.90 7.36
CA VAL A 164 -12.19 -15.63 6.75
C VAL A 164 -13.41 -15.11 7.47
N SER A 165 -13.44 -13.81 7.81
CA SER A 165 -14.57 -13.13 8.42
C SER A 165 -15.00 -11.93 7.58
N ILE A 166 -16.23 -11.47 7.79
CA ILE A 166 -16.74 -10.25 7.15
C ILE A 166 -16.02 -8.99 7.63
N ILE A 167 -15.45 -9.02 8.84
CA ILE A 167 -14.78 -7.85 9.44
C ILE A 167 -13.52 -7.44 8.63
N PRO A 168 -12.53 -8.33 8.40
CA PRO A 168 -11.38 -7.98 7.59
C PRO A 168 -11.75 -7.68 6.13
N ILE A 169 -12.84 -8.25 5.59
CA ILE A 169 -13.29 -7.94 4.23
C ILE A 169 -13.81 -6.50 4.12
N ILE A 170 -14.65 -6.04 5.06
CA ILE A 170 -15.13 -4.65 5.11
C ILE A 170 -13.93 -3.70 5.21
N PHE A 171 -12.97 -4.00 6.08
CA PHE A 171 -11.81 -3.15 6.27
C PHE A 171 -10.89 -3.13 5.06
N TYR A 172 -10.67 -4.29 4.44
CA TYR A 172 -9.91 -4.44 3.20
C TYR A 172 -10.49 -3.62 2.05
N LEU A 173 -11.81 -3.68 1.86
CA LEU A 173 -12.49 -2.87 0.85
C LEU A 173 -12.28 -1.37 1.12
N GLY A 174 -12.48 -0.93 2.37
CA GLY A 174 -12.22 0.45 2.75
C GLY A 174 -10.77 0.87 2.52
N ALA A 175 -9.80 0.07 2.96
CA ALA A 175 -8.37 0.32 2.76
C ALA A 175 -7.98 0.36 1.27
N THR A 176 -8.65 -0.43 0.43
CA THR A 176 -8.50 -0.36 -1.03
C THR A 176 -8.88 1.03 -1.56
N PHE A 177 -9.97 1.60 -1.07
CA PHE A 177 -10.38 2.96 -1.44
C PHE A 177 -9.44 4.04 -0.85
N TRP A 178 -8.89 3.82 0.35
CA TRP A 178 -7.84 4.70 0.89
C TRP A 178 -6.63 4.74 -0.05
N THR A 179 -6.15 3.56 -0.50
CA THR A 179 -5.04 3.47 -1.46
C THR A 179 -5.39 4.13 -2.78
N LEU A 180 -6.60 3.89 -3.30
CA LEU A 180 -7.10 4.51 -4.53
C LEU A 180 -7.07 6.05 -4.42
N GLY A 181 -7.45 6.60 -3.28
CA GLY A 181 -7.42 8.05 -3.04
C GLY A 181 -6.00 8.61 -3.03
N TYR A 182 -5.12 8.09 -2.18
CA TYR A 182 -3.77 8.65 -2.03
C TYR A 182 -2.88 8.39 -3.26
N ASP A 183 -3.05 7.28 -3.96
CA ASP A 183 -2.26 7.00 -5.15
C ASP A 183 -2.76 7.79 -6.38
N THR A 184 -4.05 8.15 -6.41
CA THR A 184 -4.56 9.15 -7.36
C THR A 184 -3.93 10.53 -7.11
N ILE A 185 -3.78 10.95 -5.84
CA ILE A 185 -3.05 12.18 -5.49
C ILE A 185 -1.60 12.09 -5.97
N TYR A 186 -0.94 10.95 -5.73
CA TYR A 186 0.43 10.73 -6.15
C TYR A 186 0.61 10.83 -7.66
N GLY A 187 -0.34 10.32 -8.45
CA GLY A 187 -0.28 10.32 -9.92
C GLY A 187 -0.41 11.71 -10.55
N TYR A 188 -0.90 12.74 -9.83
CA TYR A 188 -0.92 14.12 -10.36
C TYR A 188 0.49 14.69 -10.56
N GLN A 189 1.54 14.12 -9.96
CA GLN A 189 2.92 14.57 -10.18
C GLN A 189 3.40 14.36 -11.61
N ASP A 190 2.92 13.32 -12.28
CA ASP A 190 3.38 12.90 -13.61
C ASP A 190 2.27 13.07 -14.68
N ILE A 191 1.15 13.71 -14.36
CA ILE A 191 -0.06 13.71 -15.20
C ILE A 191 0.20 14.23 -16.63
N ASN A 192 1.05 15.24 -16.78
CA ASN A 192 1.37 15.83 -18.09
C ASN A 192 2.17 14.85 -18.95
N ASP A 193 3.19 14.21 -18.35
CA ASP A 193 4.01 13.20 -19.04
C ASP A 193 3.16 11.97 -19.39
N ASP A 194 2.32 11.51 -18.45
CA ASP A 194 1.44 10.36 -18.61
C ASP A 194 0.41 10.56 -19.74
N GLU A 195 -0.17 11.78 -19.88
CA GLU A 195 -1.09 12.11 -20.99
C GLU A 195 -0.37 12.09 -22.35
N ILE A 196 0.85 12.64 -22.43
CA ILE A 196 1.65 12.66 -23.68
C ILE A 196 2.02 11.23 -24.11
N ILE A 197 2.40 10.39 -23.16
CA ILE A 197 2.83 9.00 -23.42
C ILE A 197 1.63 8.08 -23.68
N GLY A 198 0.42 8.49 -23.27
CA GLY A 198 -0.82 7.73 -23.46
C GLY A 198 -1.03 6.62 -22.45
N VAL A 199 -0.38 6.66 -21.26
CA VAL A 199 -0.69 5.76 -20.15
C VAL A 199 -2.00 6.18 -19.47
N LYS A 200 -2.68 5.20 -18.87
CA LYS A 200 -3.99 5.41 -18.25
C LYS A 200 -3.87 5.44 -16.73
N SER A 201 -4.56 6.37 -16.08
CA SER A 201 -4.61 6.49 -14.61
C SER A 201 -5.91 7.12 -14.14
N THR A 202 -6.24 6.92 -12.85
CA THR A 202 -7.38 7.62 -12.23
C THR A 202 -7.12 9.12 -12.12
N SER A 203 -5.87 9.56 -12.01
CA SER A 203 -5.48 10.98 -12.02
C SER A 203 -5.90 11.65 -13.33
N ILE A 204 -5.67 11.00 -14.47
CA ILE A 204 -6.13 11.47 -15.79
C ILE A 204 -7.67 11.41 -15.88
N LYS A 205 -8.27 10.28 -15.48
CA LYS A 205 -9.72 10.07 -15.57
C LYS A 205 -10.51 11.11 -14.80
N PHE A 206 -10.03 11.51 -13.63
CA PHE A 206 -10.73 12.43 -12.73
C PHE A 206 -10.08 13.83 -12.65
N LYS A 207 -9.27 14.21 -13.64
CA LYS A 207 -8.58 15.51 -13.65
C LYS A 207 -9.50 16.72 -13.52
N ASN A 208 -10.74 16.62 -14.04
CA ASN A 208 -11.71 17.70 -13.97
C ASN A 208 -12.42 17.81 -12.60
N ASN A 209 -12.45 16.74 -11.82
CA ASN A 209 -13.13 16.69 -10.52
C ASN A 209 -12.31 15.94 -9.46
N PRO A 210 -11.02 16.29 -9.27
CA PRO A 210 -10.10 15.52 -8.42
C PRO A 210 -10.60 15.42 -6.98
N LYS A 211 -10.97 16.56 -6.37
CA LYS A 211 -11.40 16.62 -4.97
C LYS A 211 -12.64 15.78 -4.69
N LYS A 212 -13.63 15.79 -5.62
CA LYS A 212 -14.85 14.99 -5.46
C LYS A 212 -14.54 13.50 -5.44
N PHE A 213 -13.71 13.03 -6.38
CA PHE A 213 -13.34 11.63 -6.47
C PHE A 213 -12.54 11.17 -5.25
N ILE A 214 -11.54 11.95 -4.83
CA ILE A 214 -10.70 11.65 -3.67
C ILE A 214 -11.55 11.65 -2.39
N SER A 215 -12.45 12.64 -2.21
CA SER A 215 -13.37 12.66 -1.07
C SER A 215 -14.26 11.41 -1.04
N PHE A 216 -14.79 10.99 -2.19
CA PHE A 216 -15.59 9.77 -2.29
C PHE A 216 -14.80 8.54 -1.82
N CYS A 217 -13.56 8.38 -2.28
CA CYS A 217 -12.71 7.28 -1.84
C CYS A 217 -12.49 7.31 -0.32
N TYR A 218 -12.21 8.46 0.24
CA TYR A 218 -11.95 8.60 1.66
C TYR A 218 -13.20 8.43 2.54
N ILE A 219 -14.38 8.82 2.05
CA ILE A 219 -15.65 8.57 2.75
C ILE A 219 -15.90 7.06 2.86
N ILE A 220 -15.67 6.28 1.79
CA ILE A 220 -15.82 4.82 1.84
C ILE A 220 -14.86 4.22 2.88
N PHE A 221 -13.63 4.70 2.93
CA PHE A 221 -12.67 4.24 3.94
C PHE A 221 -13.11 4.57 5.38
N LEU A 222 -13.57 5.80 5.62
CA LEU A 222 -14.07 6.21 6.94
C LEU A 222 -15.31 5.42 7.35
N ILE A 223 -16.23 5.15 6.42
CA ILE A 223 -17.39 4.26 6.68
C ILE A 223 -16.90 2.86 7.05
N SER A 224 -15.89 2.32 6.38
CA SER A 224 -15.36 0.99 6.71
C SER A 224 -14.77 0.94 8.12
N LEU A 225 -14.03 1.99 8.55
CA LEU A 225 -13.54 2.09 9.93
C LEU A 225 -14.68 2.13 10.93
N PHE A 226 -15.73 2.91 10.66
CA PHE A 226 -16.91 2.96 11.51
C PHE A 226 -17.58 1.58 11.64
N LEU A 227 -17.75 0.88 10.51
CA LEU A 227 -18.36 -0.46 10.47
C LEU A 227 -17.49 -1.52 11.18
N VAL A 228 -16.17 -1.43 11.08
CA VAL A 228 -15.25 -2.30 11.82
C VAL A 228 -15.45 -2.10 13.32
N GLY A 229 -15.45 -0.85 13.80
CA GLY A 229 -15.70 -0.57 15.22
C GLY A 229 -17.04 -1.10 15.69
N TYR A 230 -18.10 -0.95 14.87
CA TYR A 230 -19.43 -1.46 15.17
C TYR A 230 -19.45 -3.00 15.26
N LYS A 231 -18.83 -3.70 14.32
CA LYS A 231 -18.77 -5.17 14.32
C LYS A 231 -17.89 -5.74 15.44
N MET A 232 -16.88 -4.99 15.86
CA MET A 232 -15.95 -5.35 16.94
C MET A 232 -16.46 -4.90 18.33
N ASN A 233 -17.61 -4.21 18.40
CA ASN A 233 -18.17 -3.63 19.63
C ASN A 233 -17.20 -2.69 20.36
N PHE A 234 -16.45 -1.87 19.60
CA PHE A 234 -15.53 -0.90 20.18
C PHE A 234 -16.29 0.19 20.94
N ASN A 235 -15.67 0.73 21.98
CA ASN A 235 -16.26 1.75 22.82
C ASN A 235 -16.33 3.15 22.13
N TYR A 236 -16.93 4.13 22.80
CA TYR A 236 -17.11 5.49 22.27
C TYR A 236 -15.80 6.24 22.02
N LEU A 237 -14.70 5.92 22.72
CA LEU A 237 -13.40 6.55 22.53
C LEU A 237 -12.83 6.26 21.13
N TYR A 238 -13.06 5.04 20.63
CA TYR A 238 -12.71 4.68 19.26
C TYR A 238 -13.39 5.62 18.25
N TYR A 239 -14.71 5.80 18.37
CA TYR A 239 -15.46 6.64 17.42
C TYR A 239 -15.11 8.11 17.52
N PHE A 240 -14.84 8.61 18.71
CA PHE A 240 -14.36 9.96 18.92
C PHE A 240 -12.99 10.17 18.24
N ALA A 241 -12.09 9.20 18.37
CA ALA A 241 -10.76 9.27 17.76
C ALA A 241 -10.81 9.26 16.21
N LEU A 242 -11.89 8.74 15.59
CA LEU A 242 -12.06 8.78 14.12
C LEU A 242 -12.16 10.22 13.55
N ILE A 243 -12.39 11.22 14.39
CA ILE A 243 -12.33 12.64 13.96
C ILE A 243 -10.96 12.99 13.37
N VAL A 244 -9.87 12.38 13.87
CA VAL A 244 -8.50 12.64 13.38
C VAL A 244 -8.31 12.18 11.93
N PRO A 245 -8.54 10.90 11.57
CA PRO A 245 -8.47 10.48 10.16
C PRO A 245 -9.50 11.20 9.27
N LEU A 246 -10.69 11.55 9.77
CA LEU A 246 -11.68 12.30 9.02
C LEU A 246 -11.14 13.68 8.61
N THR A 247 -10.62 14.46 9.56
CA THR A 247 -10.06 15.79 9.28
C THR A 247 -8.82 15.71 8.38
N HIS A 248 -7.94 14.72 8.60
CA HIS A 248 -6.77 14.53 7.77
C HIS A 248 -7.13 14.18 6.32
N LEU A 249 -8.04 13.24 6.11
CA LEU A 249 -8.39 12.77 4.76
C LEU A 249 -9.25 13.77 4.00
N LEU A 250 -10.33 14.27 4.61
CA LEU A 250 -11.29 15.14 3.90
C LEU A 250 -10.80 16.58 3.83
N ILE A 251 -10.26 17.15 4.91
CA ILE A 251 -9.84 18.55 4.92
C ILE A 251 -8.44 18.70 4.33
N PHE A 252 -7.44 18.02 4.92
CA PHE A 252 -6.05 18.23 4.51
C PHE A 252 -5.74 17.60 3.16
N GLN A 253 -6.09 16.32 2.94
CA GLN A 253 -5.74 15.64 1.69
C GLN A 253 -6.68 15.98 0.53
N SER A 254 -7.99 16.13 0.75
CA SER A 254 -8.94 16.34 -0.34
C SER A 254 -9.22 17.82 -0.58
N LEU A 255 -9.83 18.55 0.38
CA LEU A 255 -10.27 19.93 0.16
C LEU A 255 -9.10 20.89 -0.10
N LYS A 256 -7.98 20.73 0.61
CA LYS A 256 -6.76 21.55 0.47
C LYS A 256 -5.79 21.04 -0.60
N LEU A 257 -6.20 20.08 -1.46
CA LEU A 257 -5.36 19.56 -2.53
C LEU A 257 -5.12 20.63 -3.61
N LYS A 258 -3.85 20.75 -4.02
CA LYS A 258 -3.38 21.57 -5.14
C LYS A 258 -2.77 20.62 -6.20
N THR A 259 -3.59 20.19 -7.16
CA THR A 259 -3.19 19.19 -8.18
C THR A 259 -2.09 19.68 -9.11
N GLU A 260 -1.96 21.01 -9.29
CA GLU A 260 -0.93 21.64 -10.12
C GLU A 260 0.45 21.67 -9.42
N SER A 261 0.50 21.38 -8.10
CA SER A 261 1.72 21.36 -7.31
C SER A 261 2.17 19.93 -7.02
N GLY A 262 3.16 19.42 -7.76
CA GLY A 262 3.75 18.10 -7.50
C GLY A 262 4.29 17.95 -6.07
N ASN A 263 4.83 19.03 -5.49
CA ASN A 263 5.29 19.03 -4.11
C ASN A 263 4.14 18.88 -3.09
N ASP A 264 2.99 19.51 -3.32
CA ASP A 264 1.80 19.37 -2.49
C ASP A 264 1.25 17.93 -2.59
N CYS A 265 1.17 17.39 -3.81
CA CYS A 265 0.75 16.00 -4.04
C CYS A 265 1.68 15.01 -3.32
N LEU A 266 2.99 15.21 -3.42
CA LEU A 266 3.98 14.36 -2.73
C LEU A 266 3.88 14.46 -1.21
N ALA A 267 3.68 15.67 -0.66
CA ALA A 267 3.52 15.89 0.78
C ALA A 267 2.29 15.17 1.32
N LYS A 268 1.14 15.28 0.62
CA LYS A 268 -0.10 14.59 0.96
C LYS A 268 0.02 13.07 0.85
N PHE A 269 0.66 12.57 -0.21
CA PHE A 269 0.97 11.15 -0.32
C PHE A 269 1.79 10.64 0.87
N LYS A 270 2.88 11.33 1.22
CA LYS A 270 3.77 10.94 2.34
C LYS A 270 3.07 11.00 3.70
N SER A 271 2.10 11.90 3.89
CA SER A 271 1.36 12.03 5.16
C SER A 271 0.54 10.79 5.52
N ASN A 272 0.26 9.90 4.54
CA ASN A 272 -0.43 8.63 4.79
C ASN A 272 0.38 7.68 5.66
N ASN A 273 1.71 7.85 5.77
CA ASN A 273 2.51 7.08 6.72
C ASN A 273 2.14 7.39 8.17
N LEU A 274 2.02 8.69 8.50
CA LEU A 274 1.56 9.11 9.82
C LEU A 274 0.11 8.69 10.07
N LEU A 275 -0.75 8.83 9.05
CA LEU A 275 -2.14 8.37 9.15
C LEU A 275 -2.23 6.87 9.44
N GLY A 276 -1.37 6.05 8.81
CA GLY A 276 -1.30 4.61 9.06
C GLY A 276 -1.01 4.29 10.52
N LEU A 277 -0.08 5.02 11.14
CA LEU A 277 0.21 4.90 12.57
C LEU A 277 -0.97 5.37 13.44
N ILE A 278 -1.59 6.49 13.10
CA ILE A 278 -2.76 7.02 13.83
C ILE A 278 -3.89 5.99 13.83
N ILE A 279 -4.19 5.38 12.69
CA ILE A 279 -5.23 4.33 12.61
C ILE A 279 -4.86 3.13 13.48
N LEU A 280 -3.60 2.69 13.49
CA LEU A 280 -3.14 1.63 14.39
C LEU A 280 -3.42 1.98 15.86
N ILE A 281 -3.08 3.20 16.29
CA ILE A 281 -3.35 3.66 17.67
C ILE A 281 -4.85 3.65 17.95
N ILE A 282 -5.68 4.13 17.02
CA ILE A 282 -7.14 4.14 17.17
C ILE A 282 -7.70 2.72 17.32
N LEU A 283 -7.19 1.76 16.52
CA LEU A 283 -7.59 0.35 16.63
C LEU A 283 -7.17 -0.26 17.98
N LEU A 284 -5.97 0.07 18.47
CA LEU A 284 -5.51 -0.36 19.79
C LEU A 284 -6.39 0.22 20.91
N VAL A 285 -6.76 1.50 20.84
CA VAL A 285 -7.72 2.10 21.77
C VAL A 285 -9.04 1.32 21.74
N GLY A 286 -9.60 1.03 20.57
CA GLY A 286 -10.84 0.27 20.45
C GLY A 286 -10.75 -1.17 20.99
N LYS A 287 -9.57 -1.82 20.92
CA LYS A 287 -9.35 -3.21 21.36
C LYS A 287 -9.06 -3.33 22.84
N LEU A 288 -8.44 -2.31 23.44
CA LEU A 288 -7.93 -2.40 24.83
C LEU A 288 -8.83 -1.71 25.85
N THR A 289 -9.82 -0.96 25.39
CA THR A 289 -10.80 -0.26 26.23
C THR A 289 -12.23 -0.74 25.96
#